data_fa7b822bd05377a23d6dba71cd3b8933
#
_entry.id   fa7b822bd05377a23d6dba71cd3b8933
#
_cell.length_a   1.000
_cell.length_b   1.000
_cell.length_c   1.000
_cell.angle_alpha   90.00
_cell.angle_beta   90.00
_cell.angle_gamma   90.00
#
_symmetry.space_group_name_H-M   'P 1'
#
loop_
_entity.id
_entity.type
_entity.pdbx_description
1 polymer ?
#
loop_
_entity_poly.entity_id
_entity_poly.type
_entity_poly.pdbx_seq_one_letter_code
_entity_poly.pdbx_strand_id
1 'polypeptide(L)'
;MPADTPAMGEGQEALIAAEGISADGILQQIQGRGAKVPMLVLDACRDNPFAKAGGRGVGGTRGLTLMTVPEGVFVLYSAGIGETALDRLNEEDADPNSVFTRTFVKLLGERGLTVHDIAKRTQHDVYQLAKSVSHSQMPAYYDQIHGELTLLPGQ
;
A
#
# COMPACT_ATOMS: atom_id res chain seq x y z
N MET A 1 -10.21 2.42 5.59
CA MET A 1 -11.35 2.68 6.52
C MET A 1 -12.60 2.18 5.85
N PRO A 2 -13.62 1.69 6.58
CA PRO A 2 -14.92 1.35 6.00
C PRO A 2 -15.53 2.54 5.26
N ALA A 3 -16.30 2.28 4.19
CA ALA A 3 -16.87 3.32 3.34
C ALA A 3 -17.93 4.20 4.06
N ASP A 4 -18.45 3.74 5.18
CA ASP A 4 -19.44 4.39 6.03
C ASP A 4 -18.84 5.12 7.24
N THR A 5 -17.49 5.20 7.31
CA THR A 5 -16.82 5.93 8.36
C THR A 5 -17.11 7.43 8.22
N PRO A 6 -17.66 8.10 9.26
CA PRO A 6 -17.95 9.54 9.19
C PRO A 6 -16.67 10.35 8.99
N ALA A 7 -16.79 11.53 8.37
CA ALA A 7 -15.68 12.47 8.25
C ALA A 7 -15.18 12.85 9.63
N MET A 8 -13.92 12.60 9.90
CA MET A 8 -13.30 12.82 11.21
C MET A 8 -12.42 14.07 11.19
N GLY A 9 -12.50 14.87 12.25
CA GLY A 9 -11.70 16.09 12.46
C GLY A 9 -10.45 15.83 13.31
N GLU A 10 -9.67 16.88 13.53
CA GLU A 10 -8.50 16.85 14.41
C GLU A 10 -8.88 16.40 15.84
N GLY A 11 -8.05 15.56 16.45
CA GLY A 11 -8.25 15.02 17.80
C GLY A 11 -9.10 13.75 17.89
N GLN A 12 -9.53 13.21 16.75
CA GLN A 12 -10.32 11.96 16.69
C GLN A 12 -9.50 10.72 16.31
N GLU A 13 -8.16 10.78 16.45
CA GLU A 13 -7.27 9.66 16.09
C GLU A 13 -7.59 8.37 16.87
N ALA A 14 -8.07 8.50 18.11
CA ALA A 14 -8.48 7.33 18.91
C ALA A 14 -9.72 6.64 18.31
N LEU A 15 -10.65 7.39 17.75
CA LEU A 15 -11.81 6.87 17.02
C LEU A 15 -11.39 6.20 15.71
N ILE A 16 -10.45 6.81 14.97
CA ILE A 16 -9.88 6.20 13.76
C ILE A 16 -9.23 4.85 14.08
N ALA A 17 -8.50 4.76 15.19
CA ALA A 17 -7.88 3.51 15.64
C ALA A 17 -8.92 2.46 16.07
N ALA A 18 -10.05 2.88 16.61
CA ALA A 18 -11.13 1.98 17.05
C ALA A 18 -12.00 1.49 15.89
N GLU A 19 -12.27 2.36 14.91
CA GLU A 19 -13.13 2.08 13.74
C GLU A 19 -12.33 1.50 12.55
N GLY A 20 -10.99 1.70 12.56
CA GLY A 20 -10.09 1.23 11.51
C GLY A 20 -9.90 -0.28 11.52
N ILE A 21 -9.78 -0.87 10.34
CA ILE A 21 -9.39 -2.27 10.20
C ILE A 21 -7.87 -2.38 10.35
N SER A 22 -7.41 -3.10 11.37
CA SER A 22 -5.98 -3.31 11.61
C SER A 22 -5.38 -4.25 10.57
N ALA A 23 -4.37 -3.79 9.83
CA ALA A 23 -3.62 -4.62 8.90
C ALA A 23 -2.92 -5.79 9.60
N ASP A 24 -2.38 -5.56 10.81
CA ASP A 24 -1.79 -6.63 11.64
C ASP A 24 -2.84 -7.66 12.03
N GLY A 25 -4.04 -7.23 12.39
CA GLY A 25 -5.16 -8.12 12.70
C GLY A 25 -5.57 -8.99 11.52
N ILE A 26 -5.59 -8.42 10.31
CA ILE A 26 -5.84 -9.19 9.06
C ILE A 26 -4.74 -10.23 8.85
N LEU A 27 -3.46 -9.84 8.95
CA LEU A 27 -2.34 -10.76 8.78
C LEU A 27 -2.37 -11.91 9.78
N GLN A 28 -2.62 -11.63 11.06
CA GLN A 28 -2.77 -12.67 12.09
C GLN A 28 -3.90 -13.65 11.75
N GLN A 29 -5.04 -13.17 11.26
CA GLN A 29 -6.15 -14.04 10.85
C GLN A 29 -5.79 -14.90 9.64
N ILE A 30 -5.09 -14.35 8.65
CA ILE A 30 -4.65 -15.09 7.45
C ILE A 30 -3.65 -16.19 7.85
N GLN A 31 -2.66 -15.84 8.67
CA GLN A 31 -1.68 -16.80 9.20
C GLN A 31 -2.33 -17.87 10.08
N GLY A 32 -3.24 -17.46 10.96
CA GLY A 32 -3.97 -18.40 11.84
C GLY A 32 -4.84 -19.40 11.08
N ARG A 33 -5.20 -19.10 9.81
CA ARG A 33 -5.89 -20.03 8.91
C ARG A 33 -4.96 -20.91 8.08
N GLY A 34 -3.64 -20.83 8.34
CA GLY A 34 -2.65 -21.70 7.72
C GLY A 34 -2.17 -21.24 6.33
N ALA A 35 -2.36 -19.98 5.96
CA ALA A 35 -1.77 -19.46 4.74
C ALA A 35 -0.24 -19.55 4.81
N LYS A 36 0.37 -20.17 3.80
CA LYS A 36 1.83 -20.38 3.77
C LYS A 36 2.59 -19.10 3.45
N VAL A 37 2.03 -18.26 2.58
CA VAL A 37 2.61 -16.98 2.18
C VAL A 37 1.50 -15.94 2.14
N PRO A 38 1.24 -15.25 3.25
CA PRO A 38 0.32 -14.12 3.27
C PRO A 38 0.87 -12.96 2.43
N MET A 39 0.02 -12.41 1.57
CA MET A 39 0.34 -11.21 0.80
C MET A 39 -0.69 -10.13 1.13
N LEU A 40 -0.21 -8.94 1.46
CA LEU A 40 -1.04 -7.77 1.71
C LEU A 40 -0.69 -6.67 0.71
N VAL A 41 -1.66 -6.27 -0.08
CA VAL A 41 -1.52 -5.17 -1.05
C VAL A 41 -2.44 -4.03 -0.59
N LEU A 42 -1.84 -2.88 -0.31
CA LEU A 42 -2.53 -1.73 0.28
C LEU A 42 -2.46 -0.54 -0.69
N ASP A 43 -3.61 -0.23 -1.28
CA ASP A 43 -3.78 0.96 -2.10
C ASP A 43 -4.40 2.07 -1.25
N ALA A 44 -3.54 2.85 -0.60
CA ALA A 44 -3.91 3.94 0.27
C ALA A 44 -2.76 4.95 0.41
N CYS A 45 -3.12 6.22 0.59
CA CYS A 45 -2.15 7.26 0.93
C CYS A 45 -1.43 6.91 2.23
N ARG A 46 -0.12 7.14 2.27
CA ARG A 46 0.71 7.01 3.47
C ARG A 46 1.05 8.38 4.08
N ASP A 47 0.33 9.42 3.67
CA ASP A 47 0.41 10.75 4.26
C ASP A 47 -0.47 10.82 5.52
N ASN A 48 0.01 11.56 6.52
CA ASN A 48 -0.80 11.86 7.70
C ASN A 48 -1.57 13.16 7.44
N PRO A 49 -2.87 13.12 7.18
CA PRO A 49 -3.66 14.32 6.90
C PRO A 49 -3.66 15.32 8.07
N PHE A 50 -3.28 14.88 9.28
CA PHE A 50 -3.23 15.69 10.49
C PHE A 50 -1.83 16.27 10.79
N ALA A 51 -0.79 15.98 9.98
CA ALA A 51 0.58 16.43 10.22
C ALA A 51 0.81 17.93 9.95
N LYS A 52 -0.18 18.66 9.43
CA LYS A 52 -0.06 20.09 9.05
C LYS A 52 -0.36 21.09 10.15
N ALA A 53 -0.80 20.69 11.33
CA ALA A 53 -0.98 21.59 12.47
C ALA A 53 0.35 21.73 13.23
N GLY A 54 1.07 22.83 12.99
CA GLY A 54 2.37 23.16 13.52
C GLY A 54 2.59 22.82 15.00
N GLY A 55 3.45 21.85 15.23
CA GLY A 55 3.89 21.50 16.56
C GLY A 55 5.15 20.64 16.48
N ARG A 56 6.26 21.12 17.05
CA ARG A 56 7.44 20.32 17.40
C ARG A 56 7.03 19.23 18.40
N GLY A 57 6.37 18.19 17.93
CA GLY A 57 6.03 17.01 18.72
C GLY A 57 7.02 15.90 18.38
N VAL A 58 7.89 15.56 19.30
CA VAL A 58 8.67 14.35 19.30
C VAL A 58 7.69 13.17 19.41
N GLY A 59 7.55 12.35 18.37
CA GLY A 59 6.84 11.10 18.40
C GLY A 59 5.44 11.14 17.79
N GLY A 60 5.31 10.61 16.59
CA GLY A 60 4.04 10.21 16.03
C GLY A 60 3.90 10.44 14.53
N THR A 61 4.66 9.72 13.73
CA THR A 61 4.27 9.43 12.34
C THR A 61 3.05 8.52 12.37
N ARG A 62 1.86 9.09 12.28
CA ARG A 62 0.59 8.38 12.24
C ARG A 62 -0.10 8.53 10.89
N GLY A 63 0.56 8.11 9.85
CA GLY A 63 -0.06 7.46 8.71
C GLY A 63 -0.03 5.97 8.96
N LEU A 64 -0.27 5.09 8.00
CA LEU A 64 -0.04 3.65 8.16
C LEU A 64 1.28 3.44 8.91
N THR A 65 1.18 3.16 10.21
CA THR A 65 2.32 2.98 11.13
C THR A 65 3.24 1.95 10.50
N LEU A 66 4.54 2.11 10.66
CA LEU A 66 5.51 1.10 10.25
C LEU A 66 5.06 -0.25 10.83
N MET A 67 4.40 -1.05 9.99
CA MET A 67 4.00 -2.39 10.36
C MET A 67 5.28 -3.24 10.44
N THR A 68 5.49 -3.92 11.54
CA THR A 68 6.51 -4.96 11.60
C THR A 68 6.02 -6.12 10.75
N VAL A 69 6.64 -6.32 9.58
CA VAL A 69 6.25 -7.40 8.67
C VAL A 69 6.83 -8.71 9.21
N PRO A 70 5.98 -9.68 9.59
CA PRO A 70 6.43 -10.97 10.07
C PRO A 70 7.18 -11.77 8.99
N GLU A 71 7.97 -12.73 9.42
CA GLU A 71 8.63 -13.70 8.54
C GLU A 71 7.60 -14.45 7.68
N GLY A 72 7.92 -14.67 6.41
CA GLY A 72 7.07 -15.33 5.44
C GLY A 72 5.96 -14.46 4.83
N VAL A 73 5.89 -13.16 5.20
CA VAL A 73 4.87 -12.23 4.71
C VAL A 73 5.43 -11.29 3.65
N PHE A 74 4.59 -10.96 2.68
CA PHE A 74 4.86 -9.92 1.70
C PHE A 74 3.86 -8.78 1.84
N VAL A 75 4.35 -7.54 1.87
CA VAL A 75 3.49 -6.34 1.92
C VAL A 75 3.89 -5.37 0.84
N LEU A 76 2.92 -4.91 0.04
CA LEU A 76 3.10 -3.91 -1.00
C LEU A 76 2.17 -2.72 -0.73
N TYR A 77 2.73 -1.53 -0.71
CA TYR A 77 2.02 -0.26 -0.53
C TYR A 77 2.03 0.54 -1.82
N SER A 78 0.94 1.23 -2.12
CA SER A 78 0.82 2.07 -3.32
C SER A 78 1.71 3.32 -3.30
N ALA A 79 2.18 3.76 -2.13
CA ALA A 79 3.03 4.93 -1.97
C ALA A 79 4.06 4.72 -0.84
N GLY A 80 5.13 5.51 -0.86
CA GLY A 80 6.11 5.60 0.20
C GLY A 80 5.59 6.34 1.44
N ILE A 81 6.38 6.33 2.51
CA ILE A 81 6.04 7.05 3.74
C ILE A 81 6.02 8.55 3.46
N GLY A 82 4.92 9.23 3.83
CA GLY A 82 4.73 10.66 3.59
C GLY A 82 4.35 11.01 2.16
N GLU A 83 4.05 10.03 1.33
CA GLU A 83 3.57 10.22 -0.04
C GLU A 83 2.08 9.92 -0.15
N THR A 84 1.45 10.57 -1.15
CA THR A 84 0.05 10.33 -1.52
C THR A 84 -0.02 9.47 -2.77
N ALA A 85 -0.97 8.53 -2.80
CA ALA A 85 -1.28 7.73 -3.97
C ALA A 85 -2.22 8.50 -4.91
N LEU A 86 -1.98 8.41 -6.21
CA LEU A 86 -2.82 9.00 -7.26
C LEU A 86 -3.97 8.07 -7.63
N ASP A 87 -5.19 8.55 -7.50
CA ASP A 87 -6.37 7.86 -8.03
C ASP A 87 -6.39 7.91 -9.56
N ARG A 88 -5.90 9.02 -10.15
CA ARG A 88 -5.81 9.24 -11.61
C ARG A 88 -4.64 10.16 -11.93
N LEU A 89 -4.14 10.11 -13.16
CA LEU A 89 -3.05 10.99 -13.62
C LEU A 89 -3.51 12.44 -13.87
N ASN A 90 -4.73 12.59 -14.41
CA ASN A 90 -5.34 13.89 -14.69
C ASN A 90 -6.87 13.72 -14.81
N GLU A 91 -7.59 14.80 -15.08
CA GLU A 91 -9.06 14.78 -15.20
C GLU A 91 -9.58 13.96 -16.40
N GLU A 92 -8.77 13.78 -17.44
CA GLU A 92 -9.09 13.00 -18.64
C GLU A 92 -8.80 11.50 -18.48
N ASP A 93 -8.11 11.11 -17.40
CA ASP A 93 -7.77 9.73 -17.10
C ASP A 93 -9.04 8.95 -16.69
N ALA A 94 -9.59 8.20 -17.65
CA ALA A 94 -10.85 7.47 -17.50
C ALA A 94 -10.67 6.04 -16.94
N ASP A 95 -9.45 5.64 -16.55
CA ASP A 95 -9.24 4.32 -15.93
C ASP A 95 -9.97 4.25 -14.58
N PRO A 96 -10.80 3.22 -14.34
CA PRO A 96 -11.55 3.10 -13.09
C PRO A 96 -10.69 2.79 -11.87
N ASN A 97 -9.45 2.35 -12.10
CA ASN A 97 -8.50 2.00 -11.04
C ASN A 97 -7.47 3.09 -10.83
N SER A 98 -6.94 3.17 -9.62
CA SER A 98 -5.79 4.02 -9.30
C SER A 98 -4.59 3.71 -10.19
N VAL A 99 -3.66 4.66 -10.27
CA VAL A 99 -2.39 4.50 -11.02
C VAL A 99 -1.62 3.27 -10.52
N PHE A 100 -1.63 3.02 -9.23
CA PHE A 100 -1.00 1.85 -8.63
C PHE A 100 -1.75 0.56 -8.98
N THR A 101 -3.06 0.50 -8.71
CA THR A 101 -3.84 -0.73 -8.89
C THR A 101 -3.82 -1.21 -10.34
N ARG A 102 -4.05 -0.33 -11.33
CA ARG A 102 -4.02 -0.74 -12.74
C ARG A 102 -2.66 -1.27 -13.19
N THR A 103 -1.57 -0.65 -12.70
CA THR A 103 -0.20 -1.10 -12.99
C THR A 103 0.08 -2.46 -12.38
N PHE A 104 -0.26 -2.63 -11.12
CA PHE A 104 -0.06 -3.88 -10.38
C PHE A 104 -0.87 -5.05 -10.98
N VAL A 105 -2.16 -4.84 -11.27
CA VAL A 105 -3.03 -5.87 -11.85
C VAL A 105 -2.54 -6.33 -13.23
N LYS A 106 -2.04 -5.41 -14.04
CA LYS A 106 -1.44 -5.75 -15.33
C LYS A 106 -0.26 -6.71 -15.17
N LEU A 107 0.64 -6.40 -14.24
CA LEU A 107 1.83 -7.22 -13.97
C LEU A 107 1.50 -8.58 -13.33
N LEU A 108 0.41 -8.66 -12.53
CA LEU A 108 -0.09 -9.92 -12.01
C LEU A 108 -0.49 -10.91 -13.11
N GLY A 109 -0.90 -10.42 -14.27
CA GLY A 109 -1.25 -11.25 -15.44
C GLY A 109 -0.04 -11.78 -16.22
N GLU A 110 1.17 -11.30 -15.95
CA GLU A 110 2.37 -11.72 -16.66
C GLU A 110 2.91 -13.04 -16.09
N ARG A 111 3.18 -14.01 -16.98
CA ARG A 111 3.72 -15.30 -16.59
C ARG A 111 5.22 -15.26 -16.31
N GLY A 112 5.68 -16.08 -15.38
CA GLY A 112 7.09 -16.26 -15.06
C GLY A 112 7.69 -15.16 -14.19
N LEU A 113 6.91 -14.18 -13.77
CA LEU A 113 7.36 -13.17 -12.82
C LEU A 113 7.25 -13.68 -11.39
N THR A 114 8.28 -13.43 -10.61
CA THR A 114 8.21 -13.59 -9.15
C THR A 114 7.40 -12.43 -8.55
N VAL A 115 6.88 -12.62 -7.35
CA VAL A 115 6.21 -11.55 -6.57
C VAL A 115 7.13 -10.34 -6.38
N HIS A 116 8.43 -10.61 -6.18
CA HIS A 116 9.45 -9.55 -6.09
C HIS A 116 9.58 -8.77 -7.40
N ASP A 117 9.62 -9.47 -8.57
CA ASP A 117 9.68 -8.82 -9.87
C ASP A 117 8.45 -7.95 -10.12
N ILE A 118 7.25 -8.47 -9.80
CA ILE A 118 5.98 -7.75 -9.91
C ILE A 118 6.04 -6.47 -9.07
N ALA A 119 6.46 -6.56 -7.80
CA ALA A 119 6.55 -5.39 -6.93
C ALA A 119 7.56 -4.37 -7.44
N LYS A 120 8.74 -4.84 -7.89
CA LYS A 120 9.80 -3.96 -8.40
C LYS A 120 9.41 -3.25 -9.68
N ARG A 121 8.75 -3.94 -10.61
CA ARG A 121 8.23 -3.33 -11.84
C ARG A 121 7.07 -2.38 -11.53
N THR A 122 6.14 -2.75 -10.66
CA THR A 122 5.06 -1.86 -10.19
C THR A 122 5.65 -0.57 -9.62
N GLN A 123 6.66 -0.67 -8.74
CA GLN A 123 7.34 0.48 -8.16
C GLN A 123 7.90 1.40 -9.24
N HIS A 124 8.60 0.82 -10.23
CA HIS A 124 9.21 1.59 -11.32
C HIS A 124 8.15 2.30 -12.17
N ASP A 125 7.14 1.55 -12.64
CA ASP A 125 6.15 2.06 -13.58
C ASP A 125 5.26 3.12 -12.95
N VAL A 126 4.81 2.91 -11.70
CA VAL A 126 4.03 3.90 -10.95
C VAL A 126 4.85 5.17 -10.71
N TYR A 127 6.13 5.04 -10.33
CA TYR A 127 7.01 6.20 -10.17
C TYR A 127 7.14 7.01 -11.46
N GLN A 128 7.32 6.36 -12.63
CA GLN A 128 7.42 7.05 -13.92
C GLN A 128 6.10 7.74 -14.30
N LEU A 129 4.95 7.07 -14.09
CA LEU A 129 3.63 7.65 -14.33
C LEU A 129 3.37 8.86 -13.43
N ALA A 130 3.62 8.76 -12.14
CA ALA A 130 3.46 9.87 -11.21
C ALA A 130 4.35 11.05 -11.57
N LYS A 131 5.62 10.79 -11.93
CA LYS A 131 6.57 11.80 -12.34
C LYS A 131 6.13 12.54 -13.60
N SER A 132 5.44 11.88 -14.54
CA SER A 132 4.93 12.51 -15.77
C SER A 132 3.92 13.64 -15.51
N VAL A 133 3.27 13.61 -14.33
CA VAL A 133 2.33 14.65 -13.88
C VAL A 133 2.89 15.47 -12.72
N SER A 134 4.21 15.47 -12.55
CA SER A 134 4.93 16.22 -11.49
C SER A 134 4.50 15.84 -10.06
N HIS A 135 4.08 14.59 -9.86
CA HIS A 135 3.72 14.04 -8.55
C HIS A 135 4.82 13.09 -8.03
N SER A 136 4.98 13.05 -6.70
CA SER A 136 5.88 12.09 -6.03
C SER A 136 5.06 10.93 -5.49
N GLN A 137 5.20 9.77 -6.13
CA GLN A 137 4.63 8.52 -5.66
C GLN A 137 5.58 7.39 -6.01
N MET A 138 6.09 6.70 -5.00
CA MET A 138 6.96 5.55 -5.17
C MET A 138 6.44 4.41 -4.29
N PRO A 139 5.78 3.40 -4.86
CA PRO A 139 5.34 2.22 -4.13
C PRO A 139 6.46 1.63 -3.28
N ALA A 140 6.13 1.21 -2.07
CA ALA A 140 7.08 0.57 -1.17
C ALA A 140 6.65 -0.87 -0.89
N TYR A 141 7.61 -1.78 -0.71
CA TYR A 141 7.30 -3.15 -0.35
C TYR A 141 8.26 -3.69 0.70
N TYR A 142 7.77 -4.66 1.45
CA TYR A 142 8.55 -5.44 2.40
C TYR A 142 8.38 -6.91 2.03
N ASP A 143 9.50 -7.54 1.72
CA ASP A 143 9.57 -8.95 1.33
C ASP A 143 10.30 -9.74 2.41
N GLN A 144 9.54 -10.54 3.16
CA GLN A 144 10.03 -11.46 4.19
C GLN A 144 9.78 -12.92 3.79
N ILE A 145 9.51 -13.16 2.49
CA ILE A 145 9.30 -14.52 1.95
C ILE A 145 10.65 -15.24 1.88
N HIS A 146 10.68 -16.48 2.31
CA HIS A 146 11.82 -17.35 2.07
C HIS A 146 11.75 -17.96 0.66
N GLY A 147 12.76 -17.63 -0.16
CA GLY A 147 12.83 -18.10 -1.54
C GLY A 147 11.98 -17.28 -2.51
N GLU A 148 11.73 -17.85 -3.68
CA GLU A 148 10.99 -17.18 -4.76
C GLU A 148 9.55 -17.69 -4.81
N LEU A 149 8.61 -16.77 -4.97
CA LEU A 149 7.20 -17.07 -5.20
C LEU A 149 6.79 -16.54 -6.57
N THR A 150 6.36 -17.47 -7.45
CA THR A 150 5.78 -17.15 -8.75
C THR A 150 4.29 -17.49 -8.73
N LEU A 151 3.42 -16.51 -9.00
CA LEU A 151 1.97 -16.71 -8.99
C LEU A 151 1.48 -17.41 -10.26
N LEU A 152 2.02 -17.02 -11.40
CA LEU A 152 1.74 -17.63 -12.71
C LEU A 152 3.03 -18.18 -13.30
N PRO A 153 3.30 -19.50 -13.17
CA PRO A 153 4.51 -20.10 -13.73
C PRO A 153 4.67 -19.80 -15.23
N GLY A 154 5.92 -19.63 -15.67
CA GLY A 154 6.28 -19.60 -17.10
C GLY A 154 5.83 -20.89 -17.81
N GLN A 155 5.83 -20.88 -19.14
CA GLN A 155 5.67 -22.11 -19.94
C GLN A 155 6.98 -22.84 -19.99
#